data_635a5f988bc522cf435f2d4f667972f3
#
_entry.id   635a5f988bc522cf435f2d4f667972f3
#
_cell.length_a   1.000
_cell.length_b   1.000
_cell.length_c   1.000
_cell.angle_alpha   90.00
_cell.angle_beta   90.00
_cell.angle_gamma   90.00
#
_symmetry.space_group_name_H-M   'P 1'
#
loop_
_entity.id
_entity.type
_entity.pdbx_description
1 polymer ?
#
loop_
_entity_poly.entity_id
_entity_poly.type
_entity_poly.pdbx_seq_one_letter_code
_entity_poly.pdbx_strand_id
1 'polypeptide(L)'
;MADGIRVLRSPLLEGGPFVHGFPERTGGESQGLRASLNLGYRWGDDQELVRRNRARLAEHEGFALDDLQVTKHVHGVNVWKVGEPLPDPPEFDGLVCDRPGPVLGAFAADCVPILFGDP
;
A
#
# COMPACT_ATOMS: atom_id res chain seq x y z
N MET A 1 -18.20 -10.10 -10.45
CA MET A 1 -18.75 -10.06 -9.09
C MET A 1 -17.94 -9.08 -8.25
N ALA A 2 -18.60 -8.23 -7.49
CA ALA A 2 -17.89 -7.28 -6.63
C ALA A 2 -17.20 -8.01 -5.50
N ASP A 3 -15.94 -7.64 -5.24
CA ASP A 3 -15.13 -8.21 -4.16
C ASP A 3 -15.27 -7.47 -2.83
N GLY A 4 -16.07 -6.38 -2.81
CA GLY A 4 -16.26 -5.55 -1.64
C GLY A 4 -15.15 -4.53 -1.39
N ILE A 5 -14.11 -4.53 -2.20
CA ILE A 5 -13.01 -3.58 -2.07
C ILE A 5 -13.44 -2.24 -2.66
N ARG A 6 -13.19 -1.18 -1.88
CA ARG A 6 -13.45 0.20 -2.29
C ARG A 6 -12.15 0.98 -2.23
N VAL A 7 -11.86 1.70 -3.29
CA VAL A 7 -10.62 2.47 -3.42
C VAL A 7 -10.96 3.89 -3.84
N LEU A 8 -10.45 4.85 -3.08
CA LEU A 8 -10.61 6.27 -3.41
C LEU A 8 -9.55 6.68 -4.43
N ARG A 9 -9.93 7.51 -5.38
CA ARG A 9 -9.05 8.05 -6.43
C ARG A 9 -8.98 9.56 -6.31
N SER A 10 -7.85 10.12 -6.73
CA SER A 10 -7.67 11.56 -6.81
C SER A 10 -7.82 12.04 -8.26
N PRO A 11 -8.68 13.03 -8.53
CA PRO A 11 -8.79 13.61 -9.88
C PRO A 11 -7.47 14.20 -10.38
N LEU A 12 -6.58 14.60 -9.46
CA LEU A 12 -5.28 15.16 -9.83
C LEU A 12 -4.34 14.13 -10.46
N LEU A 13 -4.49 12.86 -10.13
CA LEU A 13 -3.63 11.77 -10.61
C LEU A 13 -4.31 10.91 -11.67
N GLU A 14 -5.64 10.94 -11.76
CA GLU A 14 -6.36 10.17 -12.77
C GLU A 14 -6.12 10.75 -14.18
N GLY A 15 -6.06 9.85 -15.15
CA GLY A 15 -5.83 10.23 -16.54
C GLY A 15 -4.38 10.54 -16.89
N GLY A 16 -3.48 10.53 -15.90
CA GLY A 16 -2.05 10.67 -16.11
C GLY A 16 -1.36 9.30 -16.22
N PRO A 17 -0.02 9.29 -16.19
CA PRO A 17 0.74 8.04 -16.32
C PRO A 17 0.77 7.20 -15.06
N PHE A 18 0.05 7.58 -14.01
CA PHE A 18 0.09 6.93 -12.72
C PHE A 18 -1.17 6.14 -12.43
N VAL A 19 -1.00 4.96 -11.81
CA VAL A 19 -2.08 4.24 -11.16
C VAL A 19 -1.95 4.50 -9.65
N HIS A 20 -3.05 4.85 -9.01
CA HIS A 20 -3.03 5.23 -7.60
C HIS A 20 -4.34 4.87 -6.91
N GLY A 21 -4.33 4.83 -5.60
CA GLY A 21 -5.56 4.65 -4.84
C GLY A 21 -5.34 4.64 -3.33
N PHE A 22 -6.42 4.94 -2.61
CA PHE A 22 -6.50 4.79 -1.16
C PHE A 22 -7.56 3.74 -0.88
N PRO A 23 -7.17 2.48 -0.58
CA PRO A 23 -8.14 1.46 -0.22
C PRO A 23 -8.84 1.80 1.09
N GLU A 24 -10.16 1.60 1.11
CA GLU A 24 -10.94 1.67 2.33
C GLU A 24 -10.84 0.35 3.09
N ARG A 25 -11.50 0.26 4.24
CA ARG A 25 -11.35 -0.89 5.14
C ARG A 25 -12.14 -2.13 4.71
N THR A 26 -12.99 -2.06 3.69
CA THR A 26 -13.88 -3.15 3.30
C THR A 26 -13.27 -4.09 2.29
N GLY A 27 -13.80 -5.32 2.20
CA GLY A 27 -13.45 -6.27 1.15
C GLY A 27 -12.37 -7.27 1.51
N GLY A 28 -11.94 -7.34 2.78
CA GLY A 28 -10.92 -8.27 3.22
C GLY A 28 -11.46 -9.41 4.08
N GLU A 29 -10.54 -10.18 4.64
CA GLU A 29 -10.84 -11.38 5.44
C GLU A 29 -10.55 -11.21 6.93
N SER A 30 -9.96 -10.08 7.34
CA SER A 30 -9.68 -9.84 8.75
C SER A 30 -10.96 -9.59 9.55
N GLN A 31 -10.94 -9.95 10.83
CA GLN A 31 -12.10 -9.95 11.71
C GLN A 31 -11.92 -8.97 12.88
N GLY A 32 -13.02 -8.65 13.55
CA GLY A 32 -13.01 -7.83 14.74
C GLY A 32 -12.60 -6.40 14.48
N LEU A 33 -11.72 -5.87 15.31
CA LEU A 33 -11.24 -4.49 15.20
C LEU A 33 -10.44 -4.23 13.93
N ARG A 34 -9.94 -5.28 13.28
CA ARG A 34 -9.15 -5.17 12.05
C ARG A 34 -9.96 -5.44 10.79
N ALA A 35 -11.28 -5.59 10.94
CA ALA A 35 -12.15 -5.88 9.81
C ALA A 35 -12.18 -4.70 8.84
N SER A 36 -12.03 -5.00 7.59
CA SER A 36 -11.78 -6.34 7.05
C SER A 36 -10.52 -6.38 6.15
N LEU A 37 -10.13 -5.29 5.49
CA LEU A 37 -8.99 -5.24 4.58
C LEU A 37 -7.74 -4.73 5.31
N ASN A 38 -7.36 -5.39 6.40
CA ASN A 38 -6.11 -5.05 7.07
C ASN A 38 -4.93 -5.44 6.19
N LEU A 39 -4.08 -4.48 5.88
CA LEU A 39 -2.92 -4.65 4.99
C LEU A 39 -1.59 -4.61 5.73
N GLY A 40 -1.60 -4.37 7.04
CA GLY A 40 -0.39 -4.21 7.83
C GLY A 40 -0.07 -5.43 8.67
N TYR A 41 1.16 -5.94 8.55
CA TYR A 41 1.63 -7.09 9.34
C TYR A 41 1.91 -6.75 10.79
N ARG A 42 2.05 -5.48 11.13
CA ARG A 42 2.51 -5.03 12.45
C ARG A 42 1.40 -4.89 13.50
N TRP A 43 0.16 -5.11 13.12
CA TRP A 43 -0.99 -4.76 13.96
C TRP A 43 -1.61 -5.97 14.69
N GLY A 44 -0.83 -7.06 14.83
CA GLY A 44 -1.25 -8.23 15.61
C GLY A 44 -2.27 -9.13 14.94
N ASP A 45 -2.52 -8.97 13.67
CA ASP A 45 -3.40 -9.85 12.89
C ASP A 45 -2.67 -11.11 12.46
N ASP A 46 -3.42 -12.12 12.05
CA ASP A 46 -2.88 -13.32 11.43
C ASP A 46 -2.17 -12.93 10.13
N GLN A 47 -0.90 -13.30 10.00
CA GLN A 47 -0.09 -12.92 8.84
C GLN A 47 -0.64 -13.48 7.53
N GLU A 48 -1.25 -14.66 7.55
CA GLU A 48 -1.87 -15.23 6.35
C GLU A 48 -3.10 -14.45 5.93
N LEU A 49 -3.91 -13.96 6.87
CA LEU A 49 -5.04 -13.10 6.54
C LEU A 49 -4.58 -11.80 5.91
N VAL A 50 -3.52 -11.18 6.46
CA VAL A 50 -2.95 -9.95 5.89
C VAL A 50 -2.42 -10.21 4.49
N ARG A 51 -1.74 -11.32 4.26
CA ARG A 51 -1.25 -11.71 2.94
C ARG A 51 -2.40 -11.86 1.94
N ARG A 52 -3.49 -12.52 2.35
CA ARG A 52 -4.67 -12.68 1.51
C ARG A 52 -5.33 -11.34 1.20
N ASN A 53 -5.40 -10.46 2.19
CA ASN A 53 -5.94 -9.10 1.97
C ASN A 53 -5.11 -8.35 0.94
N ARG A 54 -3.79 -8.41 1.03
CA ARG A 54 -2.90 -7.79 0.04
C ARG A 54 -3.09 -8.41 -1.36
N ALA A 55 -3.23 -9.73 -1.43
CA ALA A 55 -3.48 -10.42 -2.69
C ALA A 55 -4.82 -10.01 -3.32
N ARG A 56 -5.86 -9.87 -2.50
CA ARG A 56 -7.18 -9.40 -2.96
C ARG A 56 -7.09 -7.99 -3.52
N LEU A 57 -6.37 -7.10 -2.83
CA LEU A 57 -6.17 -5.73 -3.32
C LEU A 57 -5.38 -5.72 -4.62
N ALA A 58 -4.32 -6.51 -4.71
CA ALA A 58 -3.50 -6.61 -5.92
C ALA A 58 -4.33 -7.08 -7.12
N GLU A 59 -5.18 -8.09 -6.93
CA GLU A 59 -6.08 -8.56 -7.96
C GLU A 59 -7.09 -7.49 -8.37
N HIS A 60 -7.69 -6.80 -7.40
CA HIS A 60 -8.65 -5.73 -7.64
C HIS A 60 -8.03 -4.59 -8.46
N GLU A 61 -6.80 -4.21 -8.14
CA GLU A 61 -6.11 -3.09 -8.78
C GLU A 61 -5.30 -3.49 -10.01
N GLY A 62 -5.11 -4.79 -10.24
CA GLY A 62 -4.45 -5.29 -11.44
C GLY A 62 -2.93 -5.26 -11.40
N PHE A 63 -2.33 -5.42 -10.22
CA PHE A 63 -0.87 -5.55 -10.12
C PHE A 63 -0.45 -6.88 -9.50
N ALA A 64 0.80 -7.28 -9.71
CA ALA A 64 1.35 -8.48 -9.08
C ALA A 64 1.72 -8.18 -7.63
N LEU A 65 1.34 -9.09 -6.72
CA LEU A 65 1.60 -8.89 -5.29
C LEU A 65 3.09 -8.69 -4.99
N ASP A 66 3.96 -9.38 -5.72
CA ASP A 66 5.41 -9.26 -5.55
C ASP A 66 5.96 -7.89 -5.94
N ASP A 67 5.21 -7.10 -6.70
CA ASP A 67 5.62 -5.74 -7.07
C ASP A 67 5.34 -4.72 -5.97
N LEU A 68 4.58 -5.10 -4.94
CA LEU A 68 4.24 -4.21 -3.84
C LEU A 68 5.46 -3.98 -2.95
N GLN A 69 5.88 -2.72 -2.87
CA GLN A 69 7.01 -2.27 -2.06
C GLN A 69 6.50 -1.51 -0.85
N VAL A 70 6.84 -2.00 0.32
CA VAL A 70 6.49 -1.35 1.59
C VAL A 70 7.69 -1.36 2.51
N THR A 71 7.75 -0.41 3.43
CA THR A 71 8.81 -0.31 4.41
C THR A 71 8.22 -0.16 5.81
N LYS A 72 9.06 -0.30 6.81
CA LYS A 72 8.65 -0.11 8.19
C LYS A 72 8.61 1.40 8.49
N HIS A 73 7.43 1.93 8.78
CA HIS A 73 7.26 3.34 9.14
C HIS A 73 7.64 3.55 10.59
N VAL A 74 8.40 4.61 10.86
CA VAL A 74 8.93 4.93 12.19
C VAL A 74 8.68 6.37 12.60
N HIS A 75 7.79 7.07 11.89
CA HIS A 75 7.49 8.50 12.09
C HIS A 75 8.73 9.38 11.90
N GLY A 76 9.55 9.00 10.94
CA GLY A 76 10.78 9.70 10.60
C GLY A 76 10.68 10.50 9.31
N VAL A 77 11.84 10.84 8.75
CA VAL A 77 11.94 11.69 7.56
C VAL A 77 12.70 11.04 6.41
N ASN A 78 13.06 9.77 6.56
CA ASN A 78 13.83 9.07 5.54
C ASN A 78 12.93 8.58 4.41
N VAL A 79 13.43 8.73 3.18
CA VAL A 79 12.76 8.29 1.96
C VAL A 79 13.68 7.28 1.26
N TRP A 80 13.13 6.14 0.85
CA TRP A 80 13.86 5.14 0.09
C TRP A 80 13.48 5.21 -1.38
N LYS A 81 14.50 5.25 -2.23
CA LYS A 81 14.30 5.14 -3.68
C LYS A 81 14.31 3.66 -4.07
N VAL A 82 13.20 3.20 -4.61
CA VAL A 82 13.05 1.81 -5.05
C VAL A 82 14.06 1.50 -6.15
N GLY A 83 14.78 0.39 -5.99
CA GLY A 83 15.88 -0.01 -6.88
C GLY A 83 17.26 0.19 -6.28
N GLU A 84 17.40 1.06 -5.28
CA GLU A 84 18.62 1.18 -4.50
C GLU A 84 18.68 0.08 -3.43
N PRO A 85 19.90 -0.26 -2.94
CA PRO A 85 20.01 -1.23 -1.85
C PRO A 85 19.16 -0.83 -0.65
N LEU A 86 18.38 -1.78 -0.12
CA LEU A 86 17.52 -1.54 1.03
C LEU A 86 18.35 -1.68 2.31
N PRO A 87 18.47 -0.61 3.11
CA PRO A 87 19.13 -0.72 4.40
C PRO A 87 18.41 -1.68 5.34
N ASP A 88 19.14 -2.23 6.31
CA ASP A 88 18.60 -3.09 7.35
C ASP A 88 18.85 -2.41 8.70
N PRO A 89 17.80 -2.08 9.45
CA PRO A 89 16.37 -2.31 9.16
C PRO A 89 15.81 -1.37 8.08
N PRO A 90 14.77 -1.80 7.35
CA PRO A 90 14.17 -0.99 6.27
C PRO A 90 13.17 0.02 6.84
N GLU A 91 13.66 0.99 7.58
CA GLU A 91 12.85 1.96 8.33
C GLU A 91 12.73 3.29 7.59
N PHE A 92 11.68 3.42 6.79
CA PHE A 92 11.41 4.60 5.98
C PHE A 92 9.94 4.98 6.06
N ASP A 93 9.66 6.27 6.05
CA ASP A 93 8.29 6.80 6.04
C ASP A 93 7.87 7.31 4.65
N GLY A 94 8.76 7.27 3.68
CA GLY A 94 8.48 7.63 2.30
C GLY A 94 9.15 6.68 1.32
N LEU A 95 8.54 6.57 0.15
CA LEU A 95 9.04 5.78 -0.98
C LEU A 95 8.97 6.62 -2.24
N VAL A 96 9.96 6.47 -3.11
CA VAL A 96 9.96 7.10 -4.43
C VAL A 96 10.41 6.09 -5.48
N CYS A 97 9.82 6.17 -6.66
CA CYS A 97 10.19 5.33 -7.80
C CYS A 97 10.14 6.16 -9.08
N ASP A 98 11.11 5.97 -9.94
CA ASP A 98 11.23 6.69 -11.22
C ASP A 98 11.05 5.78 -12.44
N ARG A 99 10.47 4.60 -12.25
CA ARG A 99 10.26 3.64 -13.34
C ARG A 99 8.94 2.89 -13.16
N PRO A 100 8.33 2.38 -14.27
CA PRO A 100 7.18 1.49 -14.18
C PRO A 100 7.54 0.16 -13.51
N GLY A 101 6.55 -0.50 -12.94
CA GLY A 101 6.65 -1.83 -12.36
C GLY A 101 6.40 -1.84 -10.86
N PRO A 102 7.26 -1.26 -10.04
CA PRO A 102 7.03 -1.25 -8.60
C PRO A 102 5.74 -0.52 -8.20
N VAL A 103 5.04 -1.07 -7.21
CA VAL A 103 3.85 -0.47 -6.61
C VAL A 103 4.22 -0.03 -5.19
N LEU A 104 4.15 1.25 -4.94
CA LEU A 104 4.55 1.82 -3.65
C LEU A 104 3.37 1.79 -2.69
N GLY A 105 3.58 1.25 -1.49
CA GLY A 105 2.56 1.20 -0.46
C GLY A 105 2.97 1.95 0.80
N ALA A 106 2.08 2.80 1.29
CA ALA A 106 2.24 3.47 2.58
C ALA A 106 1.03 3.18 3.44
N PHE A 107 1.26 2.95 4.72
CA PHE A 107 0.22 2.61 5.68
C PHE A 107 0.04 3.72 6.70
N ALA A 108 -1.20 3.99 7.06
CA ALA A 108 -1.51 4.94 8.11
C ALA A 108 -2.78 4.50 8.83
N ALA A 109 -2.76 4.60 10.17
CA ALA A 109 -3.96 4.49 10.97
C ALA A 109 -4.50 5.89 11.29
N ASP A 110 -3.63 6.76 11.80
CA ASP A 110 -3.98 8.14 12.17
C ASP A 110 -3.18 9.20 11.41
N CYS A 111 -2.07 8.81 10.79
CA CYS A 111 -1.28 9.73 9.96
C CYS A 111 -1.98 9.99 8.63
N VAL A 112 -1.61 11.07 7.97
CA VAL A 112 -2.14 11.42 6.64
C VAL A 112 -1.18 10.89 5.58
N PRO A 113 -1.57 9.88 4.79
CA PRO A 113 -0.76 9.44 3.66
C PRO A 113 -0.90 10.42 2.50
N ILE A 114 0.19 10.69 1.80
CA ILE A 114 0.22 11.63 0.68
C ILE A 114 0.85 10.94 -0.53
N LEU A 115 0.18 11.06 -1.68
CA LEU A 115 0.67 10.56 -2.95
C LEU A 115 1.15 11.73 -3.81
N PHE A 116 2.33 11.57 -4.40
CA PHE A 116 2.91 12.54 -5.32
C PHE A 116 3.12 11.88 -6.68
N GLY A 117 2.79 12.61 -7.74
CA GLY A 117 3.08 12.20 -9.10
C GLY A 117 3.72 13.34 -9.87
N ASP A 118 4.87 13.07 -10.49
CA ASP A 118 5.58 14.02 -11.38
C ASP A 118 5.64 13.37 -12.76
N PRO A 119 4.87 13.89 -13.74
CA PRO A 119 4.82 13.32 -15.08
C PRO A 119 6.13 13.42 -15.86
#